data_6a7d49575009103bbf50af751325db38
#
_entry.id   6a7d49575009103bbf50af751325db38
#
_cell.length_a   1.000
_cell.length_b   1.000
_cell.length_c   1.000
_cell.angle_alpha   90.00
_cell.angle_beta   90.00
_cell.angle_gamma   90.00
#
_symmetry.space_group_name_H-M   'P 1'
#
loop_
_entity.id
_entity.type
_entity.pdbx_description
1 polymer ?
#
loop_
_entity_poly.entity_id
_entity_poly.type
_entity_poly.pdbx_seq_one_letter_code
_entity_poly.pdbx_strand_id
1 'polypeptide(L)'
;MTNLAAFLYLVSGVLFILALRGLSHPATSRKGNLYGMIGMGIAILTTLVLATPDFGGFVLIILGLAIGGSAGAYIARTIAMTSMPQLVAGFHSLVGLAAVLVAASALYTPDAFGIGEIGQIHTEARIEMAIGVAIGALTFTGSIIAFLKLDGRMSGKPILLPFRHLINIALAVLIVLFIIGLAVTESHLDFWAVVALSLLLGILLIVPIGGADMPVVVSMLNSYSGWAAAGIGFTLGNLALIITGALVGSSGAILSYIMCKGMNRSFLSVILGGFGGEMAGGAADTSEKIVKLGSAEDAAYLMANASKVIIVPGYGMAVAQAQHALRELADNLKKNGVEVKYAIHPVAGRMPGHMNVLLAEANVSYDEVFELEDINSEFAQADVAYVIGANDVTNPAARDDKSSPIYGMPILDVDKAKTCLFVKRSLGSGYAGIDNTLFYKDGTMMLLGDAKKVTEEINKAIAH
;
A
#
# COMPACT_ATOMS: atom_id res chain seq x y z
N MET A 1 1.80 -10.58 -39.92
CA MET A 1 1.15 -9.86 -38.82
C MET A 1 1.81 -10.12 -37.47
N THR A 2 2.30 -11.31 -37.19
CA THR A 2 2.96 -11.68 -35.93
C THR A 2 4.19 -10.82 -35.56
N ASN A 3 5.08 -10.51 -36.52
CA ASN A 3 6.28 -9.69 -36.25
C ASN A 3 5.93 -8.23 -35.89
N LEU A 4 4.91 -7.63 -36.53
CA LEU A 4 4.45 -6.29 -36.20
C LEU A 4 3.81 -6.23 -34.83
N ALA A 5 3.00 -7.23 -34.49
CA ALA A 5 2.37 -7.32 -33.17
C ALA A 5 3.41 -7.49 -32.04
N ALA A 6 4.41 -8.36 -32.25
CA ALA A 6 5.53 -8.51 -31.32
C ALA A 6 6.30 -7.20 -31.13
N PHE A 7 6.54 -6.45 -32.19
CA PHE A 7 7.17 -5.13 -32.13
C PHE A 7 6.30 -4.11 -31.36
N LEU A 8 4.99 -4.07 -31.60
CA LEU A 8 4.08 -3.18 -30.88
C LEU A 8 3.99 -3.53 -29.38
N TYR A 9 3.98 -4.81 -29.02
CA TYR A 9 4.05 -5.23 -27.63
C TYR A 9 5.40 -4.87 -26.98
N LEU A 10 6.50 -4.98 -27.72
CA LEU A 10 7.80 -4.53 -27.24
C LEU A 10 7.79 -3.01 -26.96
N VAL A 11 7.26 -2.20 -27.88
CA VAL A 11 7.10 -0.75 -27.69
C VAL A 11 6.24 -0.44 -26.47
N SER A 12 5.11 -1.14 -26.32
CA SER A 12 4.25 -1.04 -25.14
C SER A 12 5.00 -1.37 -23.85
N GLY A 13 5.76 -2.46 -23.82
CA GLY A 13 6.59 -2.87 -22.67
C GLY A 13 7.65 -1.83 -22.30
N VAL A 14 8.35 -1.26 -23.29
CA VAL A 14 9.31 -0.17 -23.09
C VAL A 14 8.62 1.05 -22.49
N LEU A 15 7.43 1.42 -22.98
CA LEU A 15 6.65 2.54 -22.44
C LEU A 15 6.21 2.28 -20.99
N PHE A 16 5.87 1.05 -20.61
CA PHE A 16 5.57 0.70 -19.23
C PHE A 16 6.80 0.83 -18.31
N ILE A 17 7.98 0.40 -18.76
CA ILE A 17 9.23 0.61 -18.01
C ILE A 17 9.51 2.11 -17.83
N LEU A 18 9.36 2.90 -18.89
CA LEU A 18 9.52 4.34 -18.82
C LEU A 18 8.45 5.02 -17.95
N ALA A 19 7.23 4.48 -17.92
CA ALA A 19 6.18 4.92 -17.02
C ALA A 19 6.57 4.72 -15.55
N LEU A 20 7.03 3.53 -15.16
CA LEU A 20 7.50 3.24 -13.80
C LEU A 20 8.65 4.18 -13.40
N ARG A 21 9.64 4.35 -14.29
CA ARG A 21 10.75 5.27 -14.07
C ARG A 21 10.26 6.72 -13.93
N GLY A 22 9.31 7.15 -14.77
CA GLY A 22 8.75 8.50 -14.71
C GLY A 22 7.93 8.75 -13.45
N LEU A 23 7.19 7.74 -12.96
CA LEU A 23 6.38 7.83 -11.75
C LEU A 23 7.21 7.83 -10.46
N SER A 24 8.49 7.43 -10.51
CA SER A 24 9.36 7.41 -9.33
C SER A 24 9.77 8.81 -8.84
N HIS A 25 9.55 9.86 -9.63
CA HIS A 25 9.89 11.23 -9.24
C HIS A 25 8.75 12.19 -9.60
N PRO A 26 8.32 13.09 -8.68
CA PRO A 26 7.18 13.98 -8.88
C PRO A 26 7.27 14.88 -10.13
N ALA A 27 8.47 15.40 -10.43
CA ALA A 27 8.68 16.26 -11.60
C ALA A 27 8.43 15.54 -12.94
N THR A 28 8.60 14.21 -12.98
CA THR A 28 8.42 13.38 -14.18
C THR A 28 7.14 12.56 -14.17
N SER A 29 6.39 12.56 -13.05
CA SER A 29 5.23 11.69 -12.84
C SER A 29 4.14 11.85 -13.92
N ARG A 30 3.85 13.08 -14.36
CA ARG A 30 2.87 13.34 -15.42
C ARG A 30 3.29 12.74 -16.76
N LYS A 31 4.59 12.81 -17.11
CA LYS A 31 5.13 12.18 -18.32
C LYS A 31 5.11 10.66 -18.20
N GLY A 32 5.48 10.12 -17.02
CA GLY A 32 5.40 8.69 -16.73
C GLY A 32 3.98 8.16 -16.90
N ASN A 33 2.98 8.84 -16.35
CA ASN A 33 1.58 8.48 -16.51
C ASN A 33 1.16 8.48 -18.01
N LEU A 34 1.57 9.49 -18.78
CA LEU A 34 1.29 9.54 -20.20
C LEU A 34 1.91 8.37 -20.98
N TYR A 35 3.15 7.97 -20.65
CA TYR A 35 3.78 6.78 -21.25
C TYR A 35 3.00 5.52 -20.93
N GLY A 36 2.53 5.36 -19.68
CA GLY A 36 1.68 4.23 -19.29
C GLY A 36 0.36 4.18 -20.08
N MET A 37 -0.31 5.32 -20.24
CA MET A 37 -1.55 5.42 -21.01
C MET A 37 -1.34 5.07 -22.49
N ILE A 38 -0.27 5.58 -23.12
CA ILE A 38 0.06 5.28 -24.52
C ILE A 38 0.41 3.81 -24.68
N GLY A 39 1.25 3.27 -23.78
CA GLY A 39 1.63 1.85 -23.78
C GLY A 39 0.41 0.94 -23.65
N MET A 40 -0.53 1.26 -22.77
CA MET A 40 -1.77 0.51 -22.61
C MET A 40 -2.66 0.61 -23.87
N GLY A 41 -2.78 1.79 -24.46
CA GLY A 41 -3.54 1.97 -25.72
C GLY A 41 -2.98 1.11 -26.84
N ILE A 42 -1.65 1.09 -27.03
CA ILE A 42 -0.98 0.24 -28.03
C ILE A 42 -1.25 -1.25 -27.73
N ALA A 43 -1.13 -1.69 -26.46
CA ALA A 43 -1.35 -3.09 -26.08
C ALA A 43 -2.80 -3.54 -26.38
N ILE A 44 -3.79 -2.73 -25.99
CA ILE A 44 -5.22 -3.02 -26.20
C ILE A 44 -5.51 -3.11 -27.72
N LEU A 45 -5.10 -2.12 -28.50
CA LEU A 45 -5.35 -2.08 -29.94
C LEU A 45 -4.67 -3.26 -30.65
N THR A 46 -3.42 -3.58 -30.28
CA THR A 46 -2.70 -4.73 -30.83
C THR A 46 -3.43 -6.04 -30.50
N THR A 47 -3.86 -6.20 -29.25
CA THR A 47 -4.61 -7.41 -28.84
C THR A 47 -5.94 -7.54 -29.58
N LEU A 48 -6.71 -6.47 -29.76
CA LEU A 48 -7.96 -6.48 -30.51
C LEU A 48 -7.78 -6.86 -31.97
N VAL A 49 -6.71 -6.34 -32.61
CA VAL A 49 -6.39 -6.68 -34.01
C VAL A 49 -5.96 -8.15 -34.15
N LEU A 50 -5.24 -8.71 -33.17
CA LEU A 50 -4.83 -10.12 -33.17
C LEU A 50 -5.99 -11.05 -32.87
N ALA A 51 -6.80 -10.72 -31.89
CA ALA A 51 -7.91 -11.58 -31.44
C ALA A 51 -9.04 -11.67 -32.46
N THR A 52 -9.16 -10.67 -33.37
CA THR A 52 -10.22 -10.60 -34.38
C THR A 52 -11.58 -11.09 -33.91
N PRO A 53 -12.12 -10.49 -32.80
CA PRO A 53 -13.38 -10.95 -32.24
C PRO A 53 -14.54 -10.84 -33.26
N ASP A 54 -15.49 -11.75 -33.17
CA ASP A 54 -16.74 -11.62 -33.91
C ASP A 54 -17.54 -10.38 -33.46
N PHE A 55 -18.62 -10.03 -34.15
CA PHE A 55 -19.41 -8.85 -33.83
C PHE A 55 -19.96 -8.89 -32.40
N GLY A 56 -20.40 -10.06 -31.92
CA GLY A 56 -20.91 -10.25 -30.56
C GLY A 56 -19.81 -10.03 -29.51
N GLY A 57 -18.65 -10.64 -29.70
CA GLY A 57 -17.49 -10.46 -28.84
C GLY A 57 -17.00 -9.02 -28.81
N PHE A 58 -16.97 -8.32 -29.95
CA PHE A 58 -16.63 -6.91 -30.02
C PHE A 58 -17.59 -6.03 -29.22
N VAL A 59 -18.89 -6.26 -29.34
CA VAL A 59 -19.90 -5.54 -28.54
C VAL A 59 -19.72 -5.77 -27.06
N LEU A 60 -19.47 -7.01 -26.62
CA LEU A 60 -19.22 -7.34 -25.21
C LEU A 60 -17.96 -6.66 -24.67
N ILE A 61 -16.87 -6.61 -25.46
CA ILE A 61 -15.63 -5.92 -25.09
C ILE A 61 -15.89 -4.41 -24.89
N ILE A 62 -16.60 -3.76 -25.85
CA ILE A 62 -16.92 -2.34 -25.74
C ILE A 62 -17.83 -2.06 -24.54
N LEU A 63 -18.82 -2.89 -24.29
CA LEU A 63 -19.68 -2.76 -23.11
C LEU A 63 -18.89 -2.92 -21.80
N GLY A 64 -18.01 -3.90 -21.72
CA GLY A 64 -17.13 -4.11 -20.56
C GLY A 64 -16.21 -2.90 -20.31
N LEU A 65 -15.58 -2.38 -21.37
CA LEU A 65 -14.74 -1.18 -21.30
C LEU A 65 -15.57 0.07 -20.92
N ALA A 66 -16.77 0.22 -21.46
CA ALA A 66 -17.63 1.36 -21.13
C ALA A 66 -18.11 1.33 -19.68
N ILE A 67 -18.54 0.17 -19.18
CA ILE A 67 -19.00 0.01 -17.79
C ILE A 67 -17.82 0.16 -16.82
N GLY A 68 -16.75 -0.61 -17.00
CA GLY A 68 -15.58 -0.57 -16.11
C GLY A 68 -14.85 0.76 -16.17
N GLY A 69 -14.68 1.32 -17.37
CA GLY A 69 -14.03 2.62 -17.57
C GLY A 69 -14.82 3.79 -16.98
N SER A 70 -16.16 3.81 -17.13
CA SER A 70 -17.01 4.87 -16.53
C SER A 70 -17.02 4.76 -15.00
N ALA A 71 -17.17 3.56 -14.45
CA ALA A 71 -17.12 3.34 -13.01
C ALA A 71 -15.73 3.73 -12.44
N GLY A 72 -14.65 3.29 -13.08
CA GLY A 72 -13.29 3.64 -12.67
C GLY A 72 -13.00 5.14 -12.76
N ALA A 73 -13.43 5.80 -13.85
CA ALA A 73 -13.25 7.24 -14.01
C ALA A 73 -14.05 8.05 -12.98
N TYR A 74 -15.28 7.62 -12.67
CA TYR A 74 -16.08 8.24 -11.62
C TYR A 74 -15.41 8.12 -10.25
N ILE A 75 -15.03 6.90 -9.86
CA ILE A 75 -14.36 6.65 -8.57
C ILE A 75 -13.04 7.44 -8.48
N ALA A 76 -12.21 7.40 -9.52
CA ALA A 76 -10.93 8.10 -9.52
C ALA A 76 -11.04 9.63 -9.37
N ARG A 77 -12.17 10.22 -9.80
CA ARG A 77 -12.42 11.66 -9.66
C ARG A 77 -13.06 12.07 -8.35
N THR A 78 -13.72 11.15 -7.67
CA THR A 78 -14.54 11.45 -6.48
C THR A 78 -13.91 10.97 -5.18
N ILE A 79 -12.97 10.04 -5.26
CA ILE A 79 -12.37 9.47 -4.06
C ILE A 79 -11.48 10.48 -3.33
N ALA A 80 -11.61 10.53 -2.01
CA ALA A 80 -10.70 11.29 -1.19
C ALA A 80 -9.32 10.62 -1.15
N MET A 81 -8.24 11.42 -1.17
CA MET A 81 -6.86 10.90 -1.13
C MET A 81 -6.58 10.06 0.12
N THR A 82 -7.28 10.34 1.22
CA THR A 82 -7.24 9.55 2.45
C THR A 82 -7.76 8.12 2.29
N SER A 83 -8.60 7.87 1.28
CA SER A 83 -9.19 6.56 0.95
C SER A 83 -8.45 5.83 -0.18
N MET A 84 -7.30 6.34 -0.63
CA MET A 84 -6.49 5.69 -1.66
C MET A 84 -6.07 4.25 -1.29
N PRO A 85 -5.66 3.94 -0.03
CA PRO A 85 -5.31 2.56 0.32
C PRO A 85 -6.46 1.57 0.11
N GLN A 86 -7.68 1.99 0.44
CA GLN A 86 -8.89 1.17 0.24
C GLN A 86 -9.16 0.96 -1.25
N LEU A 87 -9.06 2.03 -2.06
CA LEU A 87 -9.25 1.95 -3.50
C LEU A 87 -8.26 0.99 -4.16
N VAL A 88 -6.99 1.11 -3.80
CA VAL A 88 -5.92 0.25 -4.33
C VAL A 88 -6.19 -1.22 -3.99
N ALA A 89 -6.55 -1.52 -2.73
CA ALA A 89 -6.95 -2.87 -2.34
C ALA A 89 -8.17 -3.38 -3.14
N GLY A 90 -9.18 -2.52 -3.35
CA GLY A 90 -10.34 -2.85 -4.16
C GLY A 90 -9.98 -3.19 -5.61
N PHE A 91 -9.08 -2.45 -6.23
CA PHE A 91 -8.63 -2.74 -7.59
C PHE A 91 -7.83 -4.04 -7.69
N HIS A 92 -6.98 -4.36 -6.72
CA HIS A 92 -6.28 -5.65 -6.69
C HIS A 92 -7.26 -6.83 -6.58
N SER A 93 -8.35 -6.66 -5.83
CA SER A 93 -9.43 -7.64 -5.79
C SER A 93 -10.02 -7.88 -7.18
N LEU A 94 -10.38 -6.83 -7.91
CA LEU A 94 -10.94 -6.95 -9.26
C LEU A 94 -9.98 -7.58 -10.26
N VAL A 95 -8.68 -7.27 -10.17
CA VAL A 95 -7.64 -7.93 -11.00
C VAL A 95 -7.56 -9.42 -10.69
N GLY A 96 -7.58 -9.79 -9.40
CA GLY A 96 -7.61 -11.19 -8.98
C GLY A 96 -8.85 -11.94 -9.52
N LEU A 97 -10.02 -11.31 -9.45
CA LEU A 97 -11.26 -11.88 -10.01
C LEU A 97 -11.18 -12.03 -11.52
N ALA A 98 -10.65 -11.03 -12.24
CA ALA A 98 -10.44 -11.10 -13.67
C ALA A 98 -9.55 -12.30 -14.05
N ALA A 99 -8.48 -12.54 -13.27
CA ALA A 99 -7.61 -13.69 -13.46
C ALA A 99 -8.37 -15.02 -13.37
N VAL A 100 -9.23 -15.18 -12.36
CA VAL A 100 -10.06 -16.38 -12.18
C VAL A 100 -11.00 -16.57 -13.37
N LEU A 101 -11.68 -15.49 -13.80
CA LEU A 101 -12.64 -15.57 -14.90
C LEU A 101 -12.00 -15.88 -16.25
N VAL A 102 -10.84 -15.29 -16.54
CA VAL A 102 -10.09 -15.59 -17.79
C VAL A 102 -9.58 -17.01 -17.78
N ALA A 103 -9.02 -17.50 -16.67
CA ALA A 103 -8.59 -18.89 -16.56
C ALA A 103 -9.75 -19.87 -16.70
N ALA A 104 -10.92 -19.56 -16.10
CA ALA A 104 -12.12 -20.37 -16.29
C ALA A 104 -12.58 -20.37 -17.76
N SER A 105 -12.57 -19.21 -18.43
CA SER A 105 -12.89 -19.12 -19.84
C SER A 105 -11.95 -19.98 -20.70
N ALA A 106 -10.65 -19.94 -20.41
CA ALA A 106 -9.66 -20.75 -21.12
C ALA A 106 -9.86 -22.26 -20.90
N LEU A 107 -10.30 -22.68 -19.72
CA LEU A 107 -10.63 -24.09 -19.44
C LEU A 107 -11.84 -24.59 -20.25
N TYR A 108 -12.89 -23.75 -20.39
CA TYR A 108 -14.12 -24.14 -21.07
C TYR A 108 -14.10 -23.93 -22.56
N THR A 109 -13.20 -23.11 -23.11
CA THR A 109 -13.07 -22.84 -24.55
C THR A 109 -11.60 -22.77 -24.94
N PRO A 110 -10.83 -23.90 -24.78
CA PRO A 110 -9.39 -23.90 -24.99
C PRO A 110 -8.97 -23.62 -26.42
N ASP A 111 -9.78 -24.02 -27.40
CA ASP A 111 -9.60 -23.75 -28.83
C ASP A 111 -9.58 -22.24 -29.14
N ALA A 112 -10.41 -21.47 -28.51
CA ALA A 112 -10.43 -19.99 -28.64
C ALA A 112 -9.14 -19.32 -28.17
N PHE A 113 -8.42 -19.96 -27.27
CA PHE A 113 -7.15 -19.46 -26.72
C PHE A 113 -5.92 -20.11 -27.37
N GLY A 114 -6.12 -21.08 -28.30
CA GLY A 114 -5.02 -21.78 -28.97
C GLY A 114 -4.19 -22.68 -28.06
N ILE A 115 -4.76 -23.12 -26.94
CA ILE A 115 -4.10 -23.94 -25.90
C ILE A 115 -4.45 -25.43 -26.01
N GLY A 116 -5.21 -25.83 -27.02
CA GLY A 116 -5.66 -27.19 -27.26
C GLY A 116 -7.15 -27.28 -27.58
N GLU A 117 -7.70 -28.47 -27.47
CA GLU A 117 -9.15 -28.74 -27.60
C GLU A 117 -9.69 -29.24 -26.25
N ILE A 118 -11.00 -29.26 -26.09
CA ILE A 118 -11.64 -29.81 -24.88
C ILE A 118 -11.26 -31.26 -24.70
N GLY A 119 -10.67 -31.61 -23.57
CA GLY A 119 -10.14 -32.95 -23.27
C GLY A 119 -8.71 -33.20 -23.78
N GLN A 120 -8.08 -32.21 -24.41
CA GLN A 120 -6.70 -32.27 -24.92
C GLN A 120 -5.97 -30.91 -24.77
N ILE A 121 -6.17 -30.22 -23.68
CA ILE A 121 -5.45 -28.97 -23.36
C ILE A 121 -3.98 -29.31 -23.12
N HIS A 122 -3.06 -28.52 -23.66
CA HIS A 122 -1.64 -28.70 -23.44
C HIS A 122 -1.28 -28.66 -21.97
N THR A 123 -0.45 -29.60 -21.50
CA THR A 123 -0.11 -29.70 -20.06
C THR A 123 0.52 -28.42 -19.51
N GLU A 124 1.34 -27.76 -20.30
CA GLU A 124 1.95 -26.46 -19.94
C GLU A 124 0.88 -25.41 -19.64
N ALA A 125 -0.09 -25.25 -20.56
CA ALA A 125 -1.19 -24.32 -20.41
C ALA A 125 -2.08 -24.64 -19.17
N ARG A 126 -2.29 -25.94 -18.88
CA ARG A 126 -3.01 -26.35 -17.65
C ARG A 126 -2.29 -25.93 -16.37
N ILE A 127 -0.96 -26.08 -16.32
CA ILE A 127 -0.15 -25.67 -15.18
C ILE A 127 -0.16 -24.14 -15.03
N GLU A 128 0.08 -23.40 -16.13
CA GLU A 128 0.07 -21.93 -16.14
C GLU A 128 -1.27 -21.38 -15.69
N MET A 129 -2.37 -21.92 -16.24
CA MET A 129 -3.74 -21.58 -15.86
C MET A 129 -4.01 -21.86 -14.38
N ALA A 130 -3.59 -23.02 -13.87
CA ALA A 130 -3.79 -23.40 -12.48
C ALA A 130 -3.04 -22.50 -11.49
N ILE A 131 -1.80 -22.14 -11.82
CA ILE A 131 -1.01 -21.20 -11.01
C ILE A 131 -1.62 -19.81 -11.09
N GLY A 132 -1.97 -19.34 -12.28
CA GLY A 132 -2.60 -18.03 -12.49
C GLY A 132 -3.92 -17.89 -11.73
N VAL A 133 -4.78 -18.92 -11.77
CA VAL A 133 -6.06 -18.92 -11.05
C VAL A 133 -5.88 -19.01 -9.53
N ALA A 134 -4.90 -19.77 -9.06
CA ALA A 134 -4.62 -19.88 -7.63
C ALA A 134 -4.19 -18.53 -7.04
N ILE A 135 -3.23 -17.87 -7.70
CA ILE A 135 -2.76 -16.52 -7.29
C ILE A 135 -3.89 -15.50 -7.42
N GLY A 136 -4.68 -15.55 -8.51
CA GLY A 136 -5.80 -14.64 -8.73
C GLY A 136 -6.90 -14.77 -7.66
N ALA A 137 -7.30 -15.99 -7.33
CA ALA A 137 -8.31 -16.28 -6.32
C ALA A 137 -7.86 -15.84 -4.91
N LEU A 138 -6.61 -16.13 -4.55
CA LEU A 138 -5.99 -15.68 -3.30
C LEU A 138 -5.94 -14.15 -3.23
N THR A 139 -5.55 -13.51 -4.32
CA THR A 139 -5.49 -12.04 -4.41
C THR A 139 -6.88 -11.42 -4.27
N PHE A 140 -7.90 -12.01 -4.90
CA PHE A 140 -9.28 -11.53 -4.83
C PHE A 140 -9.78 -11.44 -3.39
N THR A 141 -9.80 -12.55 -2.68
CA THR A 141 -10.31 -12.56 -1.29
C THR A 141 -9.40 -11.88 -0.30
N GLY A 142 -8.09 -12.03 -0.44
CA GLY A 142 -7.11 -11.34 0.40
C GLY A 142 -7.25 -9.82 0.31
N SER A 143 -7.46 -9.30 -0.89
CA SER A 143 -7.67 -7.86 -1.12
C SER A 143 -9.00 -7.36 -0.57
N ILE A 144 -10.06 -8.17 -0.60
CA ILE A 144 -11.35 -7.84 0.07
C ILE A 144 -11.13 -7.70 1.57
N ILE A 145 -10.43 -8.64 2.21
CA ILE A 145 -10.14 -8.55 3.65
C ILE A 145 -9.28 -7.33 3.97
N ALA A 146 -8.26 -7.05 3.17
CA ALA A 146 -7.44 -5.85 3.34
C ALA A 146 -8.29 -4.56 3.20
N PHE A 147 -9.16 -4.49 2.18
CA PHE A 147 -10.12 -3.40 2.00
C PHE A 147 -10.99 -3.20 3.24
N LEU A 148 -11.63 -4.26 3.74
CA LEU A 148 -12.52 -4.18 4.90
C LEU A 148 -11.79 -3.71 6.18
N LYS A 149 -10.54 -4.12 6.37
CA LYS A 149 -9.71 -3.66 7.48
C LYS A 149 -9.30 -2.19 7.34
N LEU A 150 -8.91 -1.77 6.13
CA LEU A 150 -8.53 -0.39 5.85
C LEU A 150 -9.71 0.58 5.94
N ASP A 151 -10.90 0.13 5.53
CA ASP A 151 -12.15 0.91 5.59
C ASP A 151 -12.76 0.96 7.01
N GLY A 152 -12.21 0.19 7.95
CA GLY A 152 -12.68 0.14 9.34
C GLY A 152 -13.96 -0.69 9.56
N ARG A 153 -14.49 -1.34 8.53
CA ARG A 153 -15.62 -2.29 8.64
C ARG A 153 -15.22 -3.58 9.33
N MET A 154 -13.95 -3.94 9.26
CA MET A 154 -13.35 -5.04 9.99
C MET A 154 -12.29 -4.50 10.95
N SER A 155 -12.17 -5.12 12.14
CA SER A 155 -11.16 -4.72 13.11
C SER A 155 -9.74 -4.76 12.50
N GLY A 156 -8.96 -3.69 12.68
CA GLY A 156 -7.54 -3.67 12.32
C GLY A 156 -6.66 -4.54 13.21
N LYS A 157 -7.20 -5.09 14.31
CA LYS A 157 -6.46 -6.01 15.17
C LYS A 157 -6.27 -7.36 14.48
N PRO A 158 -5.16 -8.08 14.74
CA PRO A 158 -4.97 -9.45 14.26
C PRO A 158 -6.05 -10.37 14.84
N ILE A 159 -6.71 -11.17 13.98
CA ILE A 159 -7.63 -12.21 14.40
C ILE A 159 -6.90 -13.54 14.26
N LEU A 160 -6.50 -14.13 15.39
CA LEU A 160 -5.68 -15.33 15.44
C LEU A 160 -6.56 -16.56 15.57
N LEU A 161 -6.51 -17.45 14.58
CA LEU A 161 -7.14 -18.75 14.63
C LEU A 161 -6.19 -19.78 15.25
N PRO A 162 -6.70 -20.73 16.07
CA PRO A 162 -5.89 -21.83 16.56
C PRO A 162 -5.38 -22.66 15.38
N PHE A 163 -4.12 -23.13 15.47
CA PHE A 163 -3.47 -23.94 14.44
C PHE A 163 -3.38 -23.29 13.03
N ARG A 164 -3.49 -21.95 12.93
CA ARG A 164 -3.53 -21.20 11.66
C ARG A 164 -2.44 -21.60 10.67
N HIS A 165 -1.20 -21.78 11.14
CA HIS A 165 -0.07 -22.14 10.28
C HIS A 165 -0.23 -23.54 9.70
N LEU A 166 -0.69 -24.49 10.49
CA LEU A 166 -0.95 -25.85 10.03
C LEU A 166 -2.09 -25.88 9.00
N ILE A 167 -3.16 -25.14 9.26
CA ILE A 167 -4.29 -25.00 8.33
C ILE A 167 -3.82 -24.41 6.99
N ASN A 168 -3.06 -23.32 7.04
CA ASN A 168 -2.56 -22.66 5.82
C ASN A 168 -1.62 -23.56 5.02
N ILE A 169 -0.74 -24.31 5.70
CA ILE A 169 0.16 -25.28 5.06
C ILE A 169 -0.66 -26.42 4.44
N ALA A 170 -1.65 -26.96 5.17
CA ALA A 170 -2.50 -28.02 4.64
C ALA A 170 -3.28 -27.57 3.40
N LEU A 171 -3.83 -26.35 3.41
CA LEU A 171 -4.49 -25.76 2.24
C LEU A 171 -3.53 -25.57 1.07
N ALA A 172 -2.33 -25.05 1.32
CA ALA A 172 -1.32 -24.87 0.28
C ALA A 172 -0.91 -26.22 -0.35
N VAL A 173 -0.72 -27.27 0.45
CA VAL A 173 -0.43 -28.62 -0.02
C VAL A 173 -1.58 -29.15 -0.87
N LEU A 174 -2.83 -29.01 -0.40
CA LEU A 174 -4.02 -29.43 -1.16
C LEU A 174 -4.14 -28.69 -2.50
N ILE A 175 -3.90 -27.38 -2.53
CA ILE A 175 -3.87 -26.59 -3.77
C ILE A 175 -2.84 -27.18 -4.74
N VAL A 176 -1.62 -27.45 -4.29
CA VAL A 176 -0.58 -28.06 -5.13
C VAL A 176 -1.00 -29.43 -5.65
N LEU A 177 -1.61 -30.27 -4.82
CA LEU A 177 -2.11 -31.59 -5.24
C LEU A 177 -3.19 -31.47 -6.33
N PHE A 178 -4.13 -30.53 -6.19
CA PHE A 178 -5.16 -30.28 -7.20
C PHE A 178 -4.59 -29.64 -8.48
N ILE A 179 -3.54 -28.81 -8.39
CA ILE A 179 -2.80 -28.31 -9.56
C ILE A 179 -2.16 -29.48 -10.32
N ILE A 180 -1.53 -30.39 -9.61
CA ILE A 180 -0.96 -31.62 -10.22
C ILE A 180 -2.08 -32.48 -10.83
N GLY A 181 -3.20 -32.65 -10.12
CA GLY A 181 -4.38 -33.33 -10.62
C GLY A 181 -4.88 -32.73 -11.94
N LEU A 182 -5.09 -31.43 -11.99
CA LEU A 182 -5.51 -30.71 -13.20
C LEU A 182 -4.49 -30.85 -14.33
N ALA A 183 -3.20 -30.81 -14.02
CA ALA A 183 -2.14 -30.98 -15.01
C ALA A 183 -2.16 -32.39 -15.66
N VAL A 184 -2.57 -33.42 -14.92
CA VAL A 184 -2.61 -34.80 -15.39
C VAL A 184 -3.96 -35.14 -16.00
N THR A 185 -5.06 -34.79 -15.40
CA THR A 185 -6.41 -35.29 -15.69
C THR A 185 -7.30 -34.34 -16.48
N GLU A 186 -6.95 -33.06 -16.57
CA GLU A 186 -7.80 -31.99 -17.15
C GLU A 186 -9.19 -31.89 -16.48
N SER A 187 -9.25 -32.21 -15.19
CA SER A 187 -10.51 -32.26 -14.43
C SER A 187 -11.02 -30.87 -14.08
N HIS A 188 -12.24 -30.56 -14.50
CA HIS A 188 -12.95 -29.35 -14.07
C HIS A 188 -13.13 -29.26 -12.56
N LEU A 189 -13.27 -30.43 -11.88
CA LEU A 189 -13.39 -30.49 -10.43
C LEU A 189 -12.09 -30.02 -9.78
N ASP A 190 -10.92 -30.44 -10.29
CA ASP A 190 -9.63 -30.03 -9.74
C ASP A 190 -9.42 -28.52 -9.92
N PHE A 191 -9.81 -27.96 -11.06
CA PHE A 191 -9.78 -26.51 -11.29
C PHE A 191 -10.60 -25.74 -10.24
N TRP A 192 -11.86 -26.10 -10.05
CA TRP A 192 -12.73 -25.42 -9.11
C TRP A 192 -12.33 -25.68 -7.65
N ALA A 193 -11.70 -26.83 -7.37
CA ALA A 193 -11.09 -27.09 -6.06
C ALA A 193 -9.91 -26.13 -5.80
N VAL A 194 -9.03 -25.91 -6.78
CA VAL A 194 -7.95 -24.91 -6.71
C VAL A 194 -8.54 -23.53 -6.43
N VAL A 195 -9.58 -23.13 -7.16
CA VAL A 195 -10.26 -21.83 -6.93
C VAL A 195 -10.78 -21.71 -5.50
N ALA A 196 -11.59 -22.68 -5.07
CA ALA A 196 -12.24 -22.62 -3.75
C ALA A 196 -11.22 -22.62 -2.59
N LEU A 197 -10.20 -23.47 -2.66
CA LEU A 197 -9.15 -23.52 -1.64
C LEU A 197 -8.29 -22.25 -1.63
N SER A 198 -8.00 -21.69 -2.80
CA SER A 198 -7.23 -20.43 -2.90
C SER A 198 -8.02 -19.22 -2.41
N LEU A 199 -9.34 -19.17 -2.66
CA LEU A 199 -10.23 -18.16 -2.07
C LEU A 199 -10.20 -18.23 -0.54
N LEU A 200 -10.30 -19.44 0.02
CA LEU A 200 -10.22 -19.65 1.47
C LEU A 200 -8.85 -19.26 2.03
N LEU A 201 -7.78 -19.69 1.36
CA LEU A 201 -6.41 -19.36 1.78
C LEU A 201 -6.16 -17.84 1.77
N GLY A 202 -6.68 -17.10 0.78
CA GLY A 202 -6.58 -15.65 0.71
C GLY A 202 -7.19 -14.95 1.93
N ILE A 203 -8.35 -15.42 2.39
CA ILE A 203 -8.98 -14.94 3.64
C ILE A 203 -8.08 -15.22 4.83
N LEU A 204 -7.67 -16.47 4.99
CA LEU A 204 -6.94 -16.95 6.17
C LEU A 204 -5.52 -16.35 6.29
N LEU A 205 -4.91 -15.96 5.19
CA LEU A 205 -3.61 -15.27 5.20
C LEU A 205 -3.71 -13.82 5.70
N ILE A 206 -4.75 -13.08 5.32
CA ILE A 206 -4.82 -11.64 5.60
C ILE A 206 -5.54 -11.34 6.92
N VAL A 207 -6.47 -12.18 7.35
CA VAL A 207 -7.21 -12.01 8.62
C VAL A 207 -6.28 -11.85 9.84
N PRO A 208 -5.20 -12.65 10.02
CA PRO A 208 -4.31 -12.53 11.18
C PRO A 208 -3.29 -11.38 11.09
N ILE A 209 -3.25 -10.62 10.00
CA ILE A 209 -2.31 -9.52 9.85
C ILE A 209 -2.88 -8.25 10.49
N GLY A 210 -2.09 -7.61 11.35
CA GLY A 210 -2.46 -6.39 12.04
C GLY A 210 -2.39 -5.16 11.14
N GLY A 211 -3.06 -4.09 11.57
CA GLY A 211 -3.11 -2.85 10.79
C GLY A 211 -1.77 -2.17 10.61
N ALA A 212 -0.85 -2.30 11.55
CA ALA A 212 0.51 -1.75 11.42
C ALA A 212 1.26 -2.32 10.20
N ASP A 213 0.97 -3.57 9.83
CA ASP A 213 1.57 -4.26 8.69
C ASP A 213 0.79 -4.03 7.37
N MET A 214 -0.35 -3.33 7.39
CA MET A 214 -1.19 -3.12 6.21
C MET A 214 -0.48 -2.45 5.02
N PRO A 215 0.44 -1.49 5.17
CA PRO A 215 1.19 -0.95 4.05
C PRO A 215 1.96 -2.02 3.28
N VAL A 216 2.60 -2.95 3.99
CA VAL A 216 3.30 -4.11 3.38
C VAL A 216 2.32 -5.04 2.69
N VAL A 217 1.18 -5.32 3.34
CA VAL A 217 0.13 -6.20 2.78
C VAL A 217 -0.42 -5.65 1.47
N VAL A 218 -0.72 -4.35 1.40
CA VAL A 218 -1.19 -3.70 0.16
C VAL A 218 -0.17 -3.85 -0.96
N SER A 219 1.12 -3.63 -0.67
CA SER A 219 2.20 -3.80 -1.64
C SER A 219 2.36 -5.26 -2.07
N MET A 220 2.18 -6.21 -1.15
CA MET A 220 2.26 -7.64 -1.42
C MET A 220 1.09 -8.12 -2.28
N LEU A 221 -0.13 -7.63 -2.02
CA LEU A 221 -1.30 -7.90 -2.86
C LEU A 221 -1.15 -7.29 -4.27
N ASN A 222 -0.49 -6.13 -4.40
CA ASN A 222 -0.08 -5.58 -5.69
C ASN A 222 0.87 -6.54 -6.42
N SER A 223 1.87 -7.09 -5.71
CA SER A 223 2.75 -8.12 -6.29
C SER A 223 1.98 -9.34 -6.77
N TYR A 224 1.06 -9.86 -5.97
CA TYR A 224 0.25 -11.02 -6.34
C TYR A 224 -0.66 -10.74 -7.55
N SER A 225 -1.27 -9.55 -7.62
CA SER A 225 -2.05 -9.15 -8.79
C SER A 225 -1.19 -9.10 -10.06
N GLY A 226 0.06 -8.63 -9.96
CA GLY A 226 1.02 -8.67 -11.05
C GLY A 226 1.36 -10.09 -11.50
N TRP A 227 1.65 -11.00 -10.57
CA TRP A 227 1.92 -12.40 -10.89
C TRP A 227 0.70 -13.11 -11.47
N ALA A 228 -0.51 -12.81 -11.00
CA ALA A 228 -1.75 -13.30 -11.58
C ALA A 228 -1.92 -12.85 -13.05
N ALA A 229 -1.65 -11.56 -13.32
CA ALA A 229 -1.67 -11.03 -14.70
C ALA A 229 -0.63 -11.68 -15.59
N ALA A 230 0.59 -11.96 -15.09
CA ALA A 230 1.61 -12.69 -15.84
C ALA A 230 1.18 -14.12 -16.13
N GLY A 231 0.58 -14.82 -15.15
CA GLY A 231 0.03 -16.17 -15.33
C GLY A 231 -1.04 -16.23 -16.44
N ILE A 232 -1.98 -15.28 -16.44
CA ILE A 232 -2.93 -15.13 -17.55
C ILE A 232 -2.20 -14.84 -18.86
N GLY A 233 -1.18 -13.99 -18.83
CA GLY A 233 -0.39 -13.65 -20.01
C GLY A 233 0.25 -14.86 -20.63
N PHE A 234 0.76 -15.82 -19.85
CA PHE A 234 1.28 -17.09 -20.33
C PHE A 234 0.16 -17.93 -20.99
N THR A 235 -0.95 -18.14 -20.29
CA THR A 235 -2.10 -18.89 -20.80
C THR A 235 -2.63 -18.32 -22.13
N LEU A 236 -2.64 -16.99 -22.27
CA LEU A 236 -3.12 -16.31 -23.48
C LEU A 236 -2.03 -16.13 -24.55
N GLY A 237 -0.77 -16.47 -24.29
CA GLY A 237 0.35 -16.13 -25.17
C GLY A 237 0.55 -14.62 -25.35
N ASN A 238 0.11 -13.79 -24.39
CA ASN A 238 0.12 -12.33 -24.50
C ASN A 238 1.35 -11.73 -23.83
N LEU A 239 2.36 -11.37 -24.63
CA LEU A 239 3.62 -10.78 -24.16
C LEU A 239 3.43 -9.49 -23.36
N ALA A 240 2.45 -8.65 -23.69
CA ALA A 240 2.20 -7.41 -22.95
C ALA A 240 1.75 -7.69 -21.51
N LEU A 241 0.89 -8.68 -21.30
CA LEU A 241 0.46 -9.11 -19.95
C LEU A 241 1.60 -9.78 -19.18
N ILE A 242 2.44 -10.59 -19.84
CA ILE A 242 3.61 -11.22 -19.22
C ILE A 242 4.57 -10.15 -18.72
N ILE A 243 4.94 -9.19 -19.58
CA ILE A 243 5.89 -8.12 -19.24
C ILE A 243 5.33 -7.22 -18.15
N THR A 244 4.10 -6.73 -18.29
CA THR A 244 3.49 -5.84 -17.29
C THR A 244 3.25 -6.55 -15.96
N GLY A 245 2.77 -7.79 -16.02
CA GLY A 245 2.57 -8.62 -14.84
C GLY A 245 3.88 -8.88 -14.08
N ALA A 246 4.95 -9.22 -14.80
CA ALA A 246 6.28 -9.43 -14.21
C ALA A 246 6.84 -8.14 -13.59
N LEU A 247 6.68 -6.97 -14.25
CA LEU A 247 7.12 -5.68 -13.75
C LEU A 247 6.37 -5.30 -12.46
N VAL A 248 5.05 -5.40 -12.47
CA VAL A 248 4.21 -5.08 -11.30
C VAL A 248 4.46 -6.08 -10.16
N GLY A 249 4.53 -7.37 -10.47
CA GLY A 249 4.82 -8.42 -9.50
C GLY A 249 6.16 -8.22 -8.80
N SER A 250 7.21 -7.97 -9.57
CA SER A 250 8.55 -7.74 -9.04
C SER A 250 8.65 -6.44 -8.26
N SER A 251 8.09 -5.34 -8.77
CA SER A 251 8.13 -4.05 -8.07
C SER A 251 7.39 -4.09 -6.73
N GLY A 252 6.22 -4.73 -6.68
CA GLY A 252 5.47 -4.92 -5.44
C GLY A 252 6.21 -5.78 -4.41
N ALA A 253 6.90 -6.85 -4.85
CA ALA A 253 7.71 -7.70 -3.98
C ALA A 253 8.92 -6.93 -3.41
N ILE A 254 9.65 -6.20 -4.25
CA ILE A 254 10.79 -5.37 -3.83
C ILE A 254 10.34 -4.32 -2.83
N LEU A 255 9.25 -3.61 -3.11
CA LEU A 255 8.71 -2.58 -2.23
C LEU A 255 8.28 -3.18 -0.88
N SER A 256 7.60 -4.33 -0.88
CA SER A 256 7.24 -5.04 0.36
C SER A 256 8.48 -5.41 1.19
N TYR A 257 9.55 -5.87 0.54
CA TYR A 257 10.81 -6.19 1.20
C TYR A 257 11.47 -4.96 1.82
N ILE A 258 11.55 -3.85 1.07
CA ILE A 258 12.11 -2.58 1.57
C ILE A 258 11.33 -2.06 2.77
N MET A 259 9.99 -2.13 2.71
CA MET A 259 9.13 -1.71 3.82
C MET A 259 9.31 -2.60 5.06
N CYS A 260 9.43 -3.91 4.89
CA CYS A 260 9.75 -4.83 5.99
C CYS A 260 11.09 -4.48 6.63
N LYS A 261 12.10 -4.16 5.82
CA LYS A 261 13.40 -3.70 6.32
C LYS A 261 13.28 -2.37 7.08
N GLY A 262 12.50 -1.41 6.56
CA GLY A 262 12.21 -0.14 7.24
C GLY A 262 11.45 -0.30 8.57
N MET A 263 10.75 -1.41 8.78
CA MET A 263 10.11 -1.77 10.06
C MET A 263 10.97 -2.66 10.95
N ASN A 264 12.19 -3.00 10.54
CA ASN A 264 13.04 -3.99 11.18
C ASN A 264 12.35 -5.34 11.40
N ARG A 265 11.57 -5.79 10.43
CA ARG A 265 10.83 -7.05 10.50
C ARG A 265 11.15 -7.95 9.31
N SER A 266 11.24 -9.25 9.54
CA SER A 266 11.40 -10.17 8.43
C SER A 266 10.12 -10.23 7.59
N PHE A 267 10.27 -10.32 6.28
CA PHE A 267 9.16 -10.46 5.34
C PHE A 267 8.26 -11.66 5.71
N LEU A 268 8.85 -12.78 6.10
CA LEU A 268 8.12 -13.96 6.54
C LEU A 268 7.30 -13.70 7.81
N SER A 269 7.83 -12.93 8.77
CA SER A 269 7.09 -12.62 10.00
C SER A 269 5.85 -11.76 9.73
N VAL A 270 5.90 -10.88 8.73
CA VAL A 270 4.76 -10.07 8.33
C VAL A 270 3.69 -10.92 7.65
N ILE A 271 4.08 -11.78 6.69
CA ILE A 271 3.15 -12.67 5.99
C ILE A 271 2.48 -13.67 6.94
N LEU A 272 3.23 -14.22 7.89
CA LEU A 272 2.69 -15.16 8.88
C LEU A 272 1.75 -14.48 9.88
N GLY A 273 1.79 -13.15 9.98
CA GLY A 273 0.87 -12.36 10.79
C GLY A 273 0.99 -12.59 12.31
N GLY A 274 0.12 -11.95 13.06
CA GLY A 274 0.03 -12.13 14.52
C GLY A 274 0.77 -11.09 15.35
N PHE A 275 1.38 -10.10 14.72
CA PHE A 275 2.00 -8.99 15.42
C PHE A 275 0.97 -8.10 16.12
N GLY A 276 1.19 -7.80 17.40
CA GLY A 276 0.28 -6.99 18.22
C GLY A 276 -0.90 -7.76 18.85
N GLY A 277 -1.00 -9.10 18.65
CA GLY A 277 -2.08 -9.92 19.23
C GLY A 277 -1.81 -10.47 20.63
N GLU A 278 -0.56 -10.74 20.98
CA GLU A 278 -0.20 -11.42 22.24
C GLU A 278 0.45 -10.51 23.29
N MET A 279 0.76 -9.25 22.97
CA MET A 279 1.46 -8.34 23.91
C MET A 279 0.60 -7.21 24.47
N ALA A 280 -0.73 -7.32 24.47
CA ALA A 280 -1.59 -6.40 25.22
C ALA A 280 -1.54 -6.62 26.75
N GLY A 281 -0.61 -7.44 27.23
CA GLY A 281 -0.43 -7.81 28.62
C GLY A 281 0.89 -7.35 29.25
N GLY A 282 1.62 -6.42 28.64
CA GLY A 282 2.68 -5.70 29.35
C GLY A 282 2.06 -4.93 30.51
N ALA A 283 2.44 -5.25 31.74
CA ALA A 283 1.99 -4.54 32.94
C ALA A 283 2.09 -3.03 32.70
N ALA A 284 0.97 -2.32 32.75
CA ALA A 284 0.96 -0.89 32.76
C ALA A 284 1.81 -0.45 33.95
N ASP A 285 2.97 0.14 33.66
CA ASP A 285 3.77 0.78 34.69
C ASP A 285 2.91 1.93 35.25
N THR A 286 2.40 1.73 36.45
CA THR A 286 1.46 2.63 37.17
C THR A 286 2.20 3.83 37.78
N SER A 287 3.44 4.12 37.39
CA SER A 287 4.06 5.38 37.71
C SER A 287 3.23 6.53 37.11
N GLU A 288 2.93 7.56 37.89
CA GLU A 288 2.28 8.78 37.42
C GLU A 288 3.13 9.41 36.31
N LYS A 289 2.79 9.10 35.07
CA LYS A 289 3.47 9.65 33.90
C LYS A 289 2.94 11.06 33.66
N ILE A 290 3.75 12.05 34.00
CA ILE A 290 3.40 13.47 33.81
C ILE A 290 3.52 13.81 32.32
N VAL A 291 2.46 14.36 31.75
CA VAL A 291 2.42 14.86 30.38
C VAL A 291 2.36 16.37 30.38
N LYS A 292 3.24 17.01 29.64
CA LYS A 292 3.22 18.46 29.45
C LYS A 292 2.24 18.82 28.35
N LEU A 293 1.16 19.51 28.72
CA LEU A 293 0.18 20.03 27.77
C LEU A 293 0.57 21.45 27.34
N GLY A 294 0.35 21.76 26.07
CA GLY A 294 0.53 23.08 25.49
C GLY A 294 -0.72 23.56 24.75
N SER A 295 -0.76 24.84 24.48
CA SER A 295 -1.78 25.49 23.67
C SER A 295 -1.31 25.74 22.23
N ALA A 296 -2.24 26.14 21.36
CA ALA A 296 -1.90 26.55 20.00
C ALA A 296 -1.03 27.81 19.97
N GLU A 297 -1.26 28.73 20.94
CA GLU A 297 -0.47 29.95 21.12
C GLU A 297 0.97 29.64 21.55
N ASP A 298 1.16 28.71 22.49
CA ASP A 298 2.50 28.25 22.88
C ASP A 298 3.26 27.66 21.67
N ALA A 299 2.59 26.83 20.90
CA ALA A 299 3.17 26.23 19.71
C ALA A 299 3.51 27.29 18.64
N ALA A 300 2.62 28.25 18.41
CA ALA A 300 2.83 29.35 17.48
C ALA A 300 4.05 30.20 17.90
N TYR A 301 4.15 30.54 19.19
CA TYR A 301 5.29 31.29 19.70
C TYR A 301 6.62 30.54 19.50
N LEU A 302 6.65 29.24 19.85
CA LEU A 302 7.86 28.44 19.73
C LEU A 302 8.28 28.29 18.28
N MET A 303 7.36 28.06 17.35
CA MET A 303 7.66 27.87 15.93
C MET A 303 8.03 29.18 15.24
N ALA A 304 7.35 30.28 15.55
CA ALA A 304 7.64 31.58 14.93
C ALA A 304 9.02 32.14 15.32
N ASN A 305 9.52 31.77 16.51
CA ASN A 305 10.85 32.17 17.00
C ASN A 305 11.94 31.11 16.73
N ALA A 306 11.61 30.03 16.04
CA ALA A 306 12.56 28.99 15.67
C ALA A 306 13.40 29.40 14.46
N SER A 307 14.65 28.95 14.40
CA SER A 307 15.46 29.03 13.19
C SER A 307 15.10 27.90 12.22
N LYS A 308 14.79 26.71 12.77
CA LYS A 308 14.49 25.50 12.00
C LYS A 308 13.36 24.70 12.63
N VAL A 309 12.36 24.37 11.81
CA VAL A 309 11.22 23.51 12.16
C VAL A 309 11.21 22.29 11.24
N ILE A 310 11.17 21.08 11.81
CA ILE A 310 10.99 19.84 11.05
C ILE A 310 9.59 19.30 11.33
N ILE A 311 8.79 19.17 10.29
CA ILE A 311 7.42 18.65 10.32
C ILE A 311 7.43 17.15 10.05
N VAL A 312 6.76 16.38 10.91
CA VAL A 312 6.64 14.93 10.82
C VAL A 312 5.19 14.54 10.62
N PRO A 313 4.72 14.40 9.36
CA PRO A 313 3.35 14.01 9.09
C PRO A 313 3.14 12.51 9.26
N GLY A 314 1.95 12.14 9.70
CA GLY A 314 1.52 10.75 9.82
C GLY A 314 0.05 10.57 9.45
N TYR A 315 -0.46 9.36 9.64
CA TYR A 315 -1.82 8.99 9.22
C TYR A 315 -2.91 9.86 9.88
N GLY A 316 -2.71 10.32 11.10
CA GLY A 316 -3.66 11.21 11.77
C GLY A 316 -3.86 12.55 11.04
N MET A 317 -2.83 13.07 10.38
CA MET A 317 -2.94 14.24 9.49
C MET A 317 -3.89 13.94 8.32
N ALA A 318 -3.76 12.74 7.71
CA ALA A 318 -4.63 12.30 6.63
C ALA A 318 -6.10 12.21 7.08
N VAL A 319 -6.35 11.56 8.22
CA VAL A 319 -7.71 11.40 8.77
C VAL A 319 -8.38 12.74 9.06
N ALA A 320 -7.63 13.71 9.56
CA ALA A 320 -8.12 15.07 9.84
C ALA A 320 -8.17 15.96 8.58
N GLN A 321 -7.66 15.48 7.44
CA GLN A 321 -7.49 16.28 6.21
C GLN A 321 -6.74 17.60 6.47
N ALA A 322 -5.67 17.51 7.26
CA ALA A 322 -4.92 18.67 7.74
C ALA A 322 -3.78 19.11 6.79
N GLN A 323 -3.55 18.41 5.67
CA GLN A 323 -2.43 18.65 4.76
C GLN A 323 -2.39 20.07 4.20
N HIS A 324 -3.56 20.68 3.91
CA HIS A 324 -3.64 22.04 3.39
C HIS A 324 -3.34 23.09 4.49
N ALA A 325 -3.90 22.89 5.70
CA ALA A 325 -3.60 23.76 6.85
C ALA A 325 -2.13 23.66 7.25
N LEU A 326 -1.55 22.47 7.14
CA LEU A 326 -0.13 22.23 7.42
C LEU A 326 0.78 22.95 6.42
N ARG A 327 0.42 22.93 5.12
CA ARG A 327 1.15 23.70 4.11
C ARG A 327 1.08 25.19 4.40
N GLU A 328 -0.11 25.72 4.71
CA GLU A 328 -0.28 27.13 5.08
C GLU A 328 0.59 27.52 6.27
N LEU A 329 0.67 26.64 7.30
CA LEU A 329 1.56 26.81 8.44
C LEU A 329 3.03 26.92 8.01
N ALA A 330 3.49 26.00 7.17
CA ALA A 330 4.86 26.02 6.67
C ALA A 330 5.15 27.29 5.86
N ASP A 331 4.21 27.72 5.01
CA ASP A 331 4.35 28.94 4.20
C ASP A 331 4.42 30.20 5.09
N ASN A 332 3.64 30.27 6.16
CA ASN A 332 3.67 31.37 7.12
C ASN A 332 4.97 31.41 7.92
N LEU A 333 5.46 30.25 8.36
CA LEU A 333 6.76 30.16 9.04
C LEU A 333 7.92 30.59 8.12
N LYS A 334 7.92 30.16 6.87
CA LYS A 334 8.93 30.59 5.88
C LYS A 334 8.91 32.08 5.60
N LYS A 335 7.73 32.72 5.57
CA LYS A 335 7.61 34.18 5.48
C LYS A 335 8.27 34.90 6.65
N ASN A 336 8.26 34.28 7.84
CA ASN A 336 8.91 34.78 9.03
C ASN A 336 10.41 34.44 9.11
N GLY A 337 10.98 33.85 8.06
CA GLY A 337 12.40 33.51 7.97
C GLY A 337 12.78 32.15 8.61
N VAL A 338 11.82 31.33 8.96
CA VAL A 338 12.04 29.99 9.56
C VAL A 338 12.33 28.97 8.45
N GLU A 339 13.40 28.20 8.59
CA GLU A 339 13.65 27.03 7.73
C GLU A 339 12.66 25.91 8.06
N VAL A 340 11.87 25.46 7.08
CA VAL A 340 10.88 24.39 7.27
C VAL A 340 11.21 23.21 6.36
N LYS A 341 11.27 22.00 6.96
CA LYS A 341 11.45 20.74 6.26
C LYS A 341 10.39 19.73 6.69
N TYR A 342 10.07 18.80 5.79
CA TYR A 342 9.18 17.67 6.07
C TYR A 342 9.98 16.38 6.14
N ALA A 343 9.81 15.63 7.22
CA ALA A 343 10.46 14.34 7.45
C ALA A 343 9.46 13.21 7.27
N ILE A 344 9.68 12.35 6.27
CA ILE A 344 8.79 11.23 5.96
C ILE A 344 9.43 9.92 6.43
N HIS A 345 8.63 9.14 7.16
CA HIS A 345 9.02 7.77 7.48
C HIS A 345 8.46 6.81 6.41
N PRO A 346 9.25 5.81 5.93
CA PRO A 346 8.84 4.91 4.82
C PRO A 346 7.53 4.15 5.08
N VAL A 347 7.20 3.90 6.34
CA VAL A 347 5.97 3.18 6.72
C VAL A 347 4.92 4.09 7.37
N ALA A 348 5.08 5.42 7.30
CA ALA A 348 4.06 6.35 7.74
C ALA A 348 2.82 6.27 6.84
N GLY A 349 1.64 6.06 7.43
CA GLY A 349 0.40 5.94 6.67
C GLY A 349 -0.15 4.51 6.59
N ARG A 350 -0.89 4.22 5.53
CA ARG A 350 -1.56 2.92 5.28
C ARG A 350 -1.26 2.32 3.91
N MET A 351 -0.44 2.99 3.12
CA MET A 351 0.12 2.49 1.86
C MET A 351 1.50 3.10 1.63
N PRO A 352 2.34 2.52 0.76
CA PRO A 352 3.61 3.12 0.37
C PRO A 352 3.44 4.54 -0.17
N GLY A 353 4.28 5.48 0.30
CA GLY A 353 4.24 6.87 -0.15
C GLY A 353 3.00 7.67 0.24
N HIS A 354 2.21 7.20 1.22
CA HIS A 354 0.94 7.85 1.60
C HIS A 354 1.14 9.32 1.97
N MET A 355 2.15 9.64 2.76
CA MET A 355 2.42 11.02 3.16
C MET A 355 2.89 11.88 1.99
N ASN A 356 3.73 11.32 1.10
CA ASN A 356 4.21 12.01 -0.10
C ASN A 356 3.04 12.43 -1.01
N VAL A 357 2.06 11.55 -1.20
CA VAL A 357 0.86 11.82 -2.00
C VAL A 357 0.03 12.97 -1.41
N LEU A 358 -0.18 12.97 -0.08
CA LEU A 358 -0.95 14.02 0.59
C LEU A 358 -0.23 15.38 0.58
N LEU A 359 1.08 15.40 0.77
CA LEU A 359 1.88 16.62 0.65
C LEU A 359 1.88 17.15 -0.79
N ALA A 360 1.94 16.27 -1.79
CA ALA A 360 1.82 16.64 -3.20
C ALA A 360 0.42 17.19 -3.53
N GLU A 361 -0.65 16.63 -2.97
CA GLU A 361 -2.02 17.16 -3.07
C GLU A 361 -2.11 18.58 -2.52
N ALA A 362 -1.45 18.83 -1.38
CA ALA A 362 -1.36 20.16 -0.80
C ALA A 362 -0.40 21.10 -1.56
N ASN A 363 0.23 20.67 -2.64
CA ASN A 363 1.25 21.39 -3.41
C ASN A 363 2.49 21.79 -2.57
N VAL A 364 2.92 20.98 -1.65
CA VAL A 364 4.21 21.14 -0.96
C VAL A 364 5.32 20.88 -1.98
N SER A 365 6.37 21.71 -1.96
CA SER A 365 7.53 21.49 -2.82
C SER A 365 8.24 20.20 -2.45
N TYR A 366 8.58 19.41 -3.46
CA TYR A 366 9.27 18.13 -3.20
C TYR A 366 10.67 18.31 -2.63
N ASP A 367 11.32 19.44 -2.93
CA ASP A 367 12.64 19.78 -2.40
C ASP A 367 12.64 20.03 -0.89
N GLU A 368 11.46 20.16 -0.28
CA GLU A 368 11.28 20.34 1.16
C GLU A 368 10.94 19.02 1.88
N VAL A 369 10.78 17.92 1.12
CA VAL A 369 10.36 16.61 1.62
C VAL A 369 11.54 15.64 1.62
N PHE A 370 11.91 15.18 2.79
CA PHE A 370 13.10 14.35 3.01
C PHE A 370 12.72 12.98 3.59
N GLU A 371 13.42 11.96 3.14
CA GLU A 371 13.34 10.61 3.70
C GLU A 371 14.06 10.53 5.05
N LEU A 372 13.69 9.53 5.86
CA LEU A 372 14.27 9.30 7.19
C LEU A 372 15.80 9.31 7.19
N GLU A 373 16.43 8.64 6.22
CA GLU A 373 17.87 8.47 6.13
C GLU A 373 18.61 9.80 5.89
N ASP A 374 17.97 10.72 5.18
CA ASP A 374 18.55 12.01 4.83
C ASP A 374 18.39 13.05 5.96
N ILE A 375 17.25 13.03 6.66
CA ILE A 375 16.89 14.10 7.60
C ILE A 375 17.15 13.76 9.07
N ASN A 376 17.33 12.49 9.42
CA ASN A 376 17.34 12.08 10.82
C ASN A 376 18.43 12.73 11.65
N SER A 377 19.59 13.01 11.04
CA SER A 377 20.70 13.74 11.69
C SER A 377 20.39 15.21 11.97
N GLU A 378 19.44 15.81 11.25
CA GLU A 378 19.10 17.22 11.37
C GLU A 378 18.19 17.53 12.57
N PHE A 379 17.51 16.52 13.16
CA PHE A 379 16.69 16.76 14.34
C PHE A 379 17.46 17.35 15.52
N ALA A 380 18.72 16.98 15.70
CA ALA A 380 19.57 17.54 16.76
C ALA A 380 19.88 19.06 16.58
N GLN A 381 19.68 19.58 15.37
CA GLN A 381 19.87 20.99 15.03
C GLN A 381 18.55 21.75 14.91
N ALA A 382 17.41 21.04 14.99
CA ALA A 382 16.10 21.64 14.91
C ALA A 382 15.68 22.26 16.24
N ASP A 383 15.12 23.45 16.18
CA ASP A 383 14.53 24.10 17.38
C ASP A 383 13.20 23.41 17.71
N VAL A 384 12.42 23.08 16.71
CA VAL A 384 11.12 22.44 16.89
C VAL A 384 10.95 21.25 15.93
N ALA A 385 10.53 20.10 16.47
CA ALA A 385 9.95 19.00 15.74
C ALA A 385 8.42 19.04 15.90
N TYR A 386 7.69 19.26 14.80
CA TYR A 386 6.23 19.32 14.82
C TYR A 386 5.65 18.00 14.30
N VAL A 387 5.23 17.14 15.22
CA VAL A 387 4.67 15.81 14.91
C VAL A 387 3.16 15.92 14.78
N ILE A 388 2.63 15.63 13.58
CA ILE A 388 1.21 15.73 13.29
C ILE A 388 0.65 14.41 12.76
N GLY A 389 -0.05 13.69 13.61
CA GLY A 389 -0.70 12.44 13.25
C GLY A 389 0.21 11.22 13.08
N ALA A 390 1.50 11.33 13.39
CA ALA A 390 2.41 10.20 13.52
C ALA A 390 2.40 9.67 14.97
N ASN A 391 2.80 8.43 15.18
CA ASN A 391 2.93 7.83 16.52
C ASN A 391 4.12 6.85 16.57
N ASP A 392 3.93 5.61 16.13
CA ASP A 392 4.91 4.54 16.31
C ASP A 392 6.27 4.85 15.65
N VAL A 393 6.25 5.56 14.53
CA VAL A 393 7.45 5.98 13.76
C VAL A 393 8.31 7.05 14.46
N THR A 394 7.85 7.58 15.59
CA THR A 394 8.57 8.55 16.42
C THR A 394 8.76 8.05 17.84
N ASN A 395 8.43 6.79 18.13
CA ASN A 395 8.43 6.24 19.47
C ASN A 395 9.84 5.79 19.91
N PRO A 396 10.47 6.44 20.91
CA PRO A 396 11.79 6.06 21.39
C PRO A 396 11.89 4.62 21.92
N ALA A 397 10.79 3.97 22.28
CA ALA A 397 10.78 2.57 22.68
C ALA A 397 11.37 1.65 21.61
N ALA A 398 11.37 2.07 20.34
CA ALA A 398 12.03 1.35 19.27
C ALA A 398 13.57 1.26 19.44
N ARG A 399 14.17 2.21 20.15
CA ARG A 399 15.62 2.23 20.45
C ARG A 399 15.92 1.71 21.85
N ASP A 400 15.10 2.13 22.82
CA ASP A 400 15.46 2.10 24.24
C ASP A 400 14.89 0.86 24.96
N ASP A 401 13.82 0.23 24.43
CA ASP A 401 13.15 -0.90 25.06
C ASP A 401 13.24 -2.18 24.23
N LYS A 402 14.11 -3.10 24.65
CA LYS A 402 14.30 -4.42 24.01
C LYS A 402 13.04 -5.31 24.07
N SER A 403 12.14 -5.04 24.99
CA SER A 403 10.88 -5.79 25.12
C SER A 403 9.78 -5.25 24.21
N SER A 404 9.97 -4.04 23.67
CA SER A 404 8.99 -3.41 22.78
C SER A 404 8.84 -4.17 21.47
N PRO A 405 7.61 -4.39 21.00
CA PRO A 405 7.35 -5.02 19.70
C PRO A 405 7.97 -4.27 18.51
N ILE A 406 8.24 -2.97 18.65
CA ILE A 406 8.87 -2.13 17.61
C ILE A 406 10.38 -2.01 17.79
N TYR A 407 10.99 -2.75 18.73
CA TYR A 407 12.42 -2.66 18.97
C TYR A 407 13.24 -2.89 17.70
N GLY A 408 14.23 -2.02 17.47
CA GLY A 408 15.11 -2.05 16.30
C GLY A 408 14.49 -1.42 15.03
N MET A 409 13.24 -0.97 15.06
CA MET A 409 12.66 -0.20 13.96
C MET A 409 13.37 1.17 13.88
N PRO A 410 13.90 1.57 12.71
CA PRO A 410 14.35 2.95 12.52
C PRO A 410 13.18 3.90 12.80
N ILE A 411 13.45 4.97 13.55
CA ILE A 411 12.44 5.99 13.86
C ILE A 411 12.98 7.37 13.52
N LEU A 412 12.06 8.32 13.35
CA LEU A 412 12.43 9.73 13.27
C LEU A 412 12.79 10.24 14.66
N ASP A 413 13.99 10.75 14.81
CA ASP A 413 14.61 11.15 16.08
C ASP A 413 14.10 12.48 16.62
N VAL A 414 12.78 12.66 16.63
CA VAL A 414 12.11 13.92 17.03
C VAL A 414 12.43 14.35 18.45
N ASP A 415 12.78 13.41 19.32
CA ASP A 415 13.18 13.64 20.70
C ASP A 415 14.58 14.27 20.84
N LYS A 416 15.33 14.37 19.73
CA LYS A 416 16.61 15.08 19.68
C LYS A 416 16.47 16.58 19.38
N ALA A 417 15.29 17.02 18.88
CA ALA A 417 15.01 18.44 18.72
C ALA A 417 14.90 19.13 20.09
N LYS A 418 15.15 20.44 20.12
CA LYS A 418 15.05 21.21 21.40
C LYS A 418 13.66 21.12 22.00
N THR A 419 12.61 21.16 21.16
CA THR A 419 11.23 20.97 21.56
C THR A 419 10.50 20.09 20.56
N CYS A 420 9.78 19.09 21.04
CA CYS A 420 8.87 18.28 20.26
C CYS A 420 7.43 18.71 20.53
N LEU A 421 6.76 19.27 19.54
CA LEU A 421 5.32 19.58 19.58
C LEU A 421 4.57 18.42 18.97
N PHE A 422 3.75 17.75 19.76
CA PHE A 422 3.09 16.52 19.34
C PHE A 422 1.57 16.68 19.30
N VAL A 423 0.99 16.69 18.10
CA VAL A 423 -0.46 16.83 17.90
C VAL A 423 -1.13 15.46 17.88
N LYS A 424 -2.06 15.24 18.78
CA LYS A 424 -2.84 14.02 18.91
C LYS A 424 -4.21 14.27 19.53
N ARG A 425 -5.23 13.46 19.15
CA ARG A 425 -6.58 13.61 19.73
C ARG A 425 -6.68 13.18 21.20
N SER A 426 -5.87 12.22 21.62
CA SER A 426 -5.84 11.68 22.98
C SER A 426 -4.49 11.02 23.26
N LEU A 427 -4.19 10.76 24.53
CA LEU A 427 -2.97 10.05 24.94
C LEU A 427 -3.02 8.52 24.71
N GLY A 428 -4.10 8.00 24.14
CA GLY A 428 -4.23 6.58 23.85
C GLY A 428 -3.13 6.05 22.92
N SER A 429 -2.87 4.75 22.95
CA SER A 429 -1.91 4.07 22.09
C SER A 429 -2.24 4.30 20.60
N GLY A 430 -1.23 4.18 19.73
CA GLY A 430 -1.37 4.27 18.28
C GLY A 430 -2.02 3.01 17.67
N TYR A 431 -1.92 2.90 16.34
CA TYR A 431 -2.52 1.81 15.59
C TYR A 431 -1.86 0.45 15.89
N ALA A 432 -0.58 0.45 16.28
CA ALA A 432 0.12 -0.75 16.74
C ALA A 432 -0.26 -1.18 18.18
N GLY A 433 -1.03 -0.37 18.91
CA GLY A 433 -1.44 -0.68 20.28
C GLY A 433 -0.33 -0.46 21.33
N ILE A 434 0.74 0.26 20.98
CA ILE A 434 1.92 0.49 21.81
C ILE A 434 1.86 1.89 22.43
N ASP A 435 2.18 2.00 23.72
CA ASP A 435 2.34 3.30 24.37
C ASP A 435 3.59 4.02 23.84
N ASN A 436 3.48 5.34 23.62
CA ASN A 436 4.59 6.12 23.10
C ASN A 436 5.30 6.85 24.26
N THR A 437 6.51 6.40 24.57
CA THR A 437 7.32 6.98 25.65
C THR A 437 7.74 8.42 25.39
N LEU A 438 7.65 8.89 24.14
CA LEU A 438 7.91 10.28 23.75
C LEU A 438 7.00 11.28 24.48
N PHE A 439 5.74 10.91 24.78
CA PHE A 439 4.77 11.80 25.42
C PHE A 439 5.18 12.28 26.80
N TYR A 440 6.05 11.52 27.46
CA TYR A 440 6.49 11.73 28.85
C TYR A 440 7.89 12.35 28.94
N LYS A 441 8.55 12.63 27.79
CA LYS A 441 9.87 13.27 27.78
C LYS A 441 9.75 14.77 28.04
N ASP A 442 10.68 15.34 28.80
CA ASP A 442 10.70 16.76 29.22
C ASP A 442 10.65 17.74 28.04
N GLY A 443 11.27 17.38 26.90
CA GLY A 443 11.28 18.18 25.68
C GLY A 443 9.99 18.08 24.86
N THR A 444 9.02 17.25 25.26
CA THR A 444 7.77 17.04 24.50
C THR A 444 6.61 17.83 25.10
N MET A 445 5.90 18.54 24.26
CA MET A 445 4.67 19.24 24.57
C MET A 445 3.52 18.65 23.73
N MET A 446 2.48 18.18 24.41
CA MET A 446 1.32 17.57 23.75
C MET A 446 0.27 18.65 23.43
N LEU A 447 -0.14 18.69 22.17
CA LEU A 447 -1.23 19.54 21.68
C LEU A 447 -2.44 18.61 21.41
N LEU A 448 -3.33 18.52 22.39
CA LEU A 448 -4.46 17.61 22.32
C LEU A 448 -5.61 18.23 21.54
N GLY A 449 -5.98 17.60 20.41
CA GLY A 449 -7.07 18.06 19.57
C GLY A 449 -7.11 17.40 18.20
N ASP A 450 -8.07 17.84 17.39
CA ASP A 450 -8.12 17.48 15.97
C ASP A 450 -6.96 18.16 15.24
N ALA A 451 -6.22 17.38 14.45
CA ALA A 451 -4.98 17.86 13.82
C ALA A 451 -5.21 19.07 12.89
N LYS A 452 -6.34 19.13 12.18
CA LYS A 452 -6.67 20.27 11.32
C LYS A 452 -6.96 21.51 12.16
N LYS A 453 -7.84 21.38 13.17
CA LYS A 453 -8.22 22.51 14.04
C LYS A 453 -7.01 23.08 14.77
N VAL A 454 -6.20 22.24 15.41
CA VAL A 454 -4.98 22.66 16.10
C VAL A 454 -4.05 23.42 15.15
N THR A 455 -3.83 22.90 13.93
CA THR A 455 -2.96 23.55 12.94
C THR A 455 -3.55 24.89 12.47
N GLU A 456 -4.86 24.99 12.26
CA GLU A 456 -5.55 26.25 11.91
C GLU A 456 -5.48 27.28 13.04
N GLU A 457 -5.58 26.87 14.30
CA GLU A 457 -5.42 27.75 15.48
C GLU A 457 -3.99 28.29 15.59
N ILE A 458 -2.99 27.42 15.37
CA ILE A 458 -1.58 27.83 15.31
C ILE A 458 -1.36 28.85 14.18
N ASN A 459 -1.92 28.60 12.98
CA ASN A 459 -1.83 29.53 11.86
C ASN A 459 -2.39 30.93 12.20
N LYS A 460 -3.54 30.97 12.86
CA LYS A 460 -4.13 32.24 13.32
C LYS A 460 -3.23 32.97 14.31
N ALA A 461 -2.64 32.22 15.26
CA ALA A 461 -1.75 32.78 16.26
C ALA A 461 -0.42 33.31 15.71
N ILE A 462 0.08 32.73 14.60
CA ILE A 462 1.29 33.21 13.91
C ILE A 462 0.99 34.47 13.07
N ALA A 463 -0.23 34.61 12.55
CA ALA A 463 -0.63 35.72 11.71
C ALA A 463 -0.89 37.03 12.49
N HIS A 464 -1.03 36.94 13.80
CA HIS A 464 -1.20 38.06 14.75
C HIS A 464 0.11 38.37 15.49
#